data_dc1e55cdc530f7f650b6dd96eb3ab6b4
#
_entry.id   dc1e55cdc530f7f650b6dd96eb3ab6b4
#
_cell.length_a   1.000
_cell.length_b   1.000
_cell.length_c   1.000
_cell.angle_alpha   90.00
_cell.angle_beta   90.00
_cell.angle_gamma   90.00
#
_symmetry.space_group_name_H-M   'P 1'
#
loop_
_entity.id
_entity.type
_entity.pdbx_description
1 polymer ?
#
loop_
_entity_poly.entity_id
_entity_poly.type
_entity_poly.pdbx_seq_one_letter_code
_entity_poly.pdbx_strand_id
1 'polypeptide(L)'
;MWFASGWVPVLELPASVRITLAIVIALLGGAFSLTGMISFRRAKTTVNPMQPEKTSSLVSSGVYTVTRNPMYVGLLLVLVGWAVFLSSAVALAGPVAFFFYIGRFQIAPEERVLVQMFGPKYVEYKAKVRRWL
;
A
#
# COMPACT_ATOMS: atom_id res chain seq x y z
N MET A 1 -4.09 14.26 10.35
CA MET A 1 -4.91 13.30 11.11
C MET A 1 -5.01 13.62 12.59
N TRP A 2 -3.91 13.93 13.26
CA TRP A 2 -3.90 14.21 14.71
C TRP A 2 -4.82 15.37 15.11
N PHE A 3 -4.70 16.51 14.41
CA PHE A 3 -5.49 17.71 14.76
C PHE A 3 -6.99 17.55 14.55
N ALA A 4 -7.40 16.71 13.61
CA ALA A 4 -8.81 16.49 13.31
C ALA A 4 -9.49 15.60 14.34
N SER A 5 -8.75 14.74 15.03
CA SER A 5 -9.32 13.74 15.93
C SER A 5 -10.07 14.32 17.14
N GLY A 6 -9.74 15.56 17.53
CA GLY A 6 -10.40 16.23 18.65
C GLY A 6 -11.70 16.96 18.32
N TRP A 7 -12.07 17.05 17.04
CA TRP A 7 -13.19 17.89 16.57
C TRP A 7 -14.45 17.12 16.19
N VAL A 8 -14.37 15.79 16.17
CA VAL A 8 -15.48 14.92 15.75
C VAL A 8 -15.70 13.80 16.75
N PRO A 9 -16.89 13.18 16.75
CA PRO A 9 -17.17 12.06 17.63
C PRO A 9 -16.12 10.97 17.46
N VAL A 10 -15.59 10.52 18.59
CA VAL A 10 -14.64 9.42 18.66
C VAL A 10 -15.38 8.11 18.45
N LEU A 11 -14.77 7.16 17.75
CA LEU A 11 -15.30 5.81 17.66
C LEU A 11 -15.32 5.20 19.07
N GLU A 12 -16.49 4.72 19.50
CA GLU A 12 -16.71 4.20 20.86
C GLU A 12 -16.14 2.79 20.99
N LEU A 13 -14.81 2.67 20.98
CA LEU A 13 -14.13 1.40 21.20
C LEU A 13 -13.36 1.45 22.52
N PRO A 14 -13.40 0.35 23.32
CA PRO A 14 -12.52 0.24 24.49
C PRO A 14 -11.06 0.42 24.09
N ALA A 15 -10.26 1.04 24.96
CA ALA A 15 -8.86 1.32 24.66
C ALA A 15 -8.08 0.06 24.30
N SER A 16 -8.32 -1.05 24.98
CA SER A 16 -7.66 -2.33 24.70
C SER A 16 -7.97 -2.84 23.28
N VAL A 17 -9.23 -2.77 22.86
CA VAL A 17 -9.66 -3.19 21.53
C VAL A 17 -9.04 -2.28 20.45
N ARG A 18 -9.10 -0.98 20.68
CA ARG A 18 -8.56 0.03 19.75
C ARG A 18 -7.07 -0.16 19.53
N ILE A 19 -6.31 -0.31 20.62
CA ILE A 19 -4.84 -0.48 20.53
C ILE A 19 -4.51 -1.81 19.88
N THR A 20 -5.21 -2.88 20.22
CA THR A 20 -4.98 -4.20 19.63
C THR A 20 -5.24 -4.18 18.13
N LEU A 21 -6.37 -3.61 17.68
CA LEU A 21 -6.69 -3.48 16.26
C LEU A 21 -5.64 -2.66 15.51
N ALA A 22 -5.23 -1.52 16.09
CA ALA A 22 -4.23 -0.66 15.48
C ALA A 22 -2.91 -1.41 15.30
N ILE A 23 -2.45 -2.14 16.31
CA ILE A 23 -1.21 -2.91 16.24
C ILE A 23 -1.32 -4.03 15.19
N VAL A 24 -2.42 -4.79 15.18
CA VAL A 24 -2.61 -5.87 14.21
C VAL A 24 -2.62 -5.35 12.79
N ILE A 25 -3.35 -4.26 12.53
CA ILE A 25 -3.40 -3.65 11.20
C ILE A 25 -2.03 -3.14 10.77
N ALA A 26 -1.31 -2.47 11.67
CA ALA A 26 0.04 -1.97 11.39
C ALA A 26 1.05 -3.09 11.12
N LEU A 27 0.95 -4.20 11.85
CA LEU A 27 1.81 -5.37 11.62
C LEU A 27 1.51 -6.02 10.27
N LEU A 28 0.23 -6.11 9.86
CA LEU A 28 -0.13 -6.59 8.53
C LEU A 28 0.44 -5.68 7.45
N GLY A 29 0.36 -4.36 7.66
CA GLY A 29 0.95 -3.38 6.74
C GLY A 29 2.45 -3.55 6.61
N GLY A 30 3.15 -3.72 7.72
CA GLY A 30 4.58 -3.99 7.74
C GLY A 30 4.93 -5.29 7.01
N ALA A 31 4.13 -6.33 7.19
CA ALA A 31 4.33 -7.61 6.51
C ALA A 31 4.18 -7.48 5.00
N PHE A 32 3.16 -6.76 4.51
CA PHE A 32 3.01 -6.52 3.07
C PHE A 32 4.20 -5.75 2.49
N SER A 33 4.65 -4.70 3.16
CA SER A 33 5.80 -3.92 2.71
C SER A 33 7.07 -4.74 2.68
N LEU A 34 7.32 -5.52 3.73
CA LEU A 34 8.52 -6.35 3.84
C LEU A 34 8.54 -7.46 2.79
N THR A 35 7.42 -8.18 2.61
CA THR A 35 7.34 -9.25 1.62
C THR A 35 7.46 -8.71 0.20
N GLY A 36 6.93 -7.52 -0.07
CA GLY A 36 7.12 -6.85 -1.35
C GLY A 36 8.57 -6.54 -1.62
N MET A 37 9.28 -5.99 -0.64
CA MET A 37 10.71 -5.70 -0.74
C MET A 37 11.53 -6.97 -0.97
N ILE A 38 11.22 -8.05 -0.25
CA ILE A 38 11.90 -9.35 -0.41
C ILE A 38 11.70 -9.89 -1.82
N SER A 39 10.47 -9.80 -2.36
CA SER A 39 10.19 -10.27 -3.71
C SER A 39 11.00 -9.50 -4.76
N PHE A 40 11.14 -8.18 -4.61
CA PHE A 40 11.99 -7.38 -5.50
C PHE A 40 13.46 -7.79 -5.40
N ARG A 41 13.97 -7.98 -4.20
CA ARG A 41 15.37 -8.39 -4.01
C ARG A 41 15.66 -9.76 -4.58
N ARG A 42 14.74 -10.71 -4.45
CA ARG A 42 14.87 -12.05 -5.03
C ARG A 42 14.88 -12.02 -6.56
N ALA A 43 14.17 -11.07 -7.15
CA ALA A 43 14.15 -10.88 -8.60
C ALA A 43 15.37 -10.09 -9.09
N LYS A 44 16.24 -9.61 -8.20
CA LYS A 44 17.44 -8.80 -8.51
C LYS A 44 17.09 -7.54 -9.29
N THR A 45 16.02 -6.85 -8.87
CA THR A 45 15.56 -5.61 -9.50
C THR A 45 15.53 -4.48 -8.47
N THR A 46 15.30 -3.24 -8.92
CA THR A 46 15.22 -2.09 -8.03
C THR A 46 13.93 -2.12 -7.19
N VAL A 47 14.03 -1.67 -5.94
CA VAL A 47 12.86 -1.47 -5.05
C VAL A 47 12.44 0.00 -4.98
N ASN A 48 13.13 0.90 -5.70
CA ASN A 48 12.86 2.33 -5.64
C ASN A 48 11.66 2.71 -6.51
N PRO A 49 10.50 3.07 -5.91
CA PRO A 49 9.31 3.41 -6.69
C PRO A 49 9.45 4.74 -7.45
N MET A 50 10.43 5.57 -7.11
CA MET A 50 10.69 6.84 -7.78
C MET A 50 11.43 6.67 -9.11
N GLN A 51 11.98 5.48 -9.38
CA GLN A 51 12.75 5.19 -10.57
C GLN A 51 12.34 3.83 -11.16
N PRO A 52 11.07 3.69 -11.60
CA PRO A 52 10.58 2.41 -12.11
C PRO A 52 11.29 1.97 -13.38
N GLU A 53 11.84 2.91 -14.17
CA GLU A 53 12.59 2.63 -15.39
C GLU A 53 13.90 1.87 -15.12
N LYS A 54 14.38 1.83 -13.87
CA LYS A 54 15.57 1.05 -13.49
C LYS A 54 15.25 -0.39 -13.13
N THR A 55 13.97 -0.76 -13.13
CA THR A 55 13.55 -2.14 -12.88
C THR A 55 14.05 -3.04 -14.01
N SER A 56 14.86 -4.05 -13.68
CA SER A 56 15.49 -4.92 -14.67
C SER A 56 14.64 -6.13 -15.03
N SER A 57 13.67 -6.50 -14.20
CA SER A 57 12.77 -7.62 -14.46
C SER A 57 11.38 -7.34 -13.88
N LEU A 58 10.36 -7.94 -14.50
CA LEU A 58 9.00 -7.85 -13.99
C LEU A 58 8.82 -8.82 -12.81
N VAL A 59 8.45 -8.28 -11.65
CA VAL A 59 8.20 -9.07 -10.45
C VAL A 59 6.73 -9.46 -10.42
N SER A 60 6.43 -10.76 -10.50
CA SER A 60 5.06 -11.28 -10.51
C SER A 60 4.87 -12.48 -9.58
N SER A 61 5.86 -12.77 -8.72
CA SER A 61 5.85 -13.91 -7.80
C SER A 61 5.63 -13.46 -6.36
N GLY A 62 5.42 -14.41 -5.46
CA GLY A 62 5.24 -14.14 -4.04
C GLY A 62 4.00 -13.29 -3.78
N VAL A 63 4.13 -12.25 -2.97
CA VAL A 63 3.03 -11.33 -2.64
C VAL A 63 2.48 -10.60 -3.88
N TYR A 64 3.26 -10.51 -4.96
CA TYR A 64 2.83 -9.91 -6.22
C TYR A 64 1.80 -10.75 -6.98
N THR A 65 1.47 -11.95 -6.52
CA THR A 65 0.33 -12.71 -7.01
C THR A 65 -1.00 -12.25 -6.38
N VAL A 66 -0.93 -11.53 -5.27
CA VAL A 66 -2.09 -11.02 -4.52
C VAL A 66 -2.38 -9.57 -4.87
N THR A 67 -1.35 -8.75 -4.95
CA THR A 67 -1.46 -7.33 -5.26
C THR A 67 -0.28 -6.89 -6.12
N ARG A 68 -0.52 -5.91 -7.00
CA ARG A 68 0.55 -5.32 -7.81
C ARG A 68 1.41 -4.31 -7.02
N ASN A 69 0.93 -3.86 -5.86
CA ASN A 69 1.57 -2.80 -5.09
C ASN A 69 1.62 -3.12 -3.59
N PRO A 70 2.33 -4.20 -3.19
CA PRO A 70 2.33 -4.63 -1.80
C PRO A 70 2.91 -3.59 -0.84
N MET A 71 3.91 -2.80 -1.27
CA MET A 71 4.47 -1.75 -0.43
C MET A 71 3.48 -0.62 -0.19
N TYR A 72 2.68 -0.23 -1.18
CA TYR A 72 1.65 0.77 -1.00
C TYR A 72 0.47 0.25 -0.19
N VAL A 73 0.10 -1.02 -0.36
CA VAL A 73 -0.88 -1.67 0.51
C VAL A 73 -0.40 -1.63 1.96
N GLY A 74 0.88 -1.93 2.19
CA GLY A 74 1.48 -1.87 3.52
C GLY A 74 1.39 -0.48 4.14
N LEU A 75 1.76 0.55 3.39
CA LEU A 75 1.69 1.94 3.86
C LEU A 75 0.25 2.36 4.15
N LEU A 76 -0.70 1.97 3.28
CA LEU A 76 -2.11 2.27 3.49
C LEU A 76 -2.62 1.63 4.78
N LEU A 77 -2.26 0.37 5.04
CA LEU A 77 -2.65 -0.33 6.27
C LEU A 77 -2.07 0.34 7.52
N VAL A 78 -0.83 0.80 7.47
CA VAL A 78 -0.24 1.55 8.59
C VAL A 78 -1.03 2.83 8.86
N LEU A 79 -1.44 3.55 7.82
CA LEU A 79 -2.27 4.76 7.98
C LEU A 79 -3.65 4.43 8.55
N VAL A 80 -4.26 3.33 8.11
CA VAL A 80 -5.54 2.87 8.67
C VAL A 80 -5.38 2.51 10.14
N GLY A 81 -4.31 1.80 10.49
CA GLY A 81 -3.99 1.49 11.89
C GLY A 81 -3.86 2.73 12.75
N TRP A 82 -3.19 3.76 12.24
CA TRP A 82 -3.05 5.05 12.93
C TRP A 82 -4.42 5.73 13.12
N ALA A 83 -5.28 5.72 12.10
CA ALA A 83 -6.62 6.27 12.20
C ALA A 83 -7.47 5.53 13.24
N VAL A 84 -7.36 4.21 13.32
CA VAL A 84 -8.03 3.40 14.34
C VAL A 84 -7.52 3.75 15.73
N PHE A 85 -6.20 3.92 15.88
CA PHE A 85 -5.59 4.34 17.16
C PHE A 85 -6.13 5.69 17.62
N LEU A 86 -6.28 6.67 16.70
CA LEU A 86 -6.84 7.98 16.99
C LEU A 86 -8.34 7.93 17.29
N SER A 87 -9.02 6.85 16.91
CA SER A 87 -10.45 6.62 17.17
C SER A 87 -11.34 7.74 16.63
N SER A 88 -11.01 8.27 15.46
CA SER A 88 -11.74 9.39 14.86
C SER A 88 -12.12 9.08 13.41
N ALA A 89 -13.40 9.30 13.07
CA ALA A 89 -13.88 9.12 11.71
C ALA A 89 -13.20 10.08 10.74
N VAL A 90 -12.89 11.31 11.16
CA VAL A 90 -12.20 12.30 10.31
C VAL A 90 -10.75 11.87 10.05
N ALA A 91 -10.12 11.17 10.98
CA ALA A 91 -8.76 10.66 10.78
C ALA A 91 -8.69 9.65 9.63
N LEU A 92 -9.80 8.98 9.28
CA LEU A 92 -9.86 8.09 8.11
C LEU A 92 -9.71 8.84 6.79
N ALA A 93 -9.87 10.16 6.77
CA ALA A 93 -9.60 10.96 5.58
C ALA A 93 -8.14 10.83 5.12
N GLY A 94 -7.19 10.61 6.04
CA GLY A 94 -5.78 10.40 5.70
C GLY A 94 -5.55 9.19 4.80
N PRO A 95 -5.95 7.98 5.20
CA PRO A 95 -5.86 6.80 4.33
C PRO A 95 -6.61 6.95 3.01
N VAL A 96 -7.80 7.54 3.02
CA VAL A 96 -8.58 7.77 1.79
C VAL A 96 -7.83 8.70 0.84
N ALA A 97 -7.29 9.81 1.36
CA ALA A 97 -6.49 10.73 0.56
C ALA A 97 -5.23 10.05 0.01
N PHE A 98 -4.56 9.24 0.82
CA PHE A 98 -3.39 8.46 0.40
C PHE A 98 -3.75 7.52 -0.76
N PHE A 99 -4.86 6.77 -0.62
CA PHE A 99 -5.31 5.83 -1.65
C PHE A 99 -5.47 6.52 -3.00
N PHE A 100 -6.19 7.64 -3.04
CA PHE A 100 -6.44 8.34 -4.31
C PHE A 100 -5.19 9.06 -4.83
N TYR A 101 -4.43 9.71 -3.95
CA TYR A 101 -3.22 10.43 -4.35
C TYR A 101 -2.18 9.49 -4.94
N ILE A 102 -1.85 8.42 -4.24
CA ILE A 102 -0.84 7.47 -4.68
C ILE A 102 -1.31 6.75 -5.94
N GLY A 103 -2.58 6.39 -6.03
CA GLY A 103 -3.13 5.74 -7.23
C GLY A 103 -2.96 6.59 -8.48
N ARG A 104 -3.22 7.90 -8.37
CA ARG A 104 -3.15 8.80 -9.52
C ARG A 104 -1.73 9.29 -9.84
N PHE A 105 -0.98 9.67 -8.83
CA PHE A 105 0.29 10.40 -9.06
C PHE A 105 1.53 9.52 -8.95
N GLN A 106 1.42 8.35 -8.37
CA GLN A 106 2.55 7.42 -8.24
C GLN A 106 2.30 6.13 -9.01
N ILE A 107 1.21 5.43 -8.74
CA ILE A 107 0.96 4.11 -9.34
C ILE A 107 0.66 4.22 -10.83
N ALA A 108 -0.22 5.13 -11.24
CA ALA A 108 -0.59 5.26 -12.65
C ALA A 108 0.62 5.60 -13.55
N PRO A 109 1.51 6.56 -13.17
CA PRO A 109 2.74 6.78 -13.93
C PRO A 109 3.66 5.56 -13.97
N GLU A 110 3.80 4.84 -12.85
CA GLU A 110 4.61 3.61 -12.80
C GLU A 110 4.05 2.54 -13.73
N GLU A 111 2.73 2.36 -13.75
CA GLU A 111 2.09 1.39 -14.64
C GLU A 111 2.35 1.72 -16.11
N ARG A 112 2.35 3.00 -16.49
CA ARG A 112 2.65 3.42 -17.87
C ARG A 112 4.08 3.06 -18.26
N VAL A 113 5.04 3.28 -17.36
CA VAL A 113 6.43 2.91 -17.58
C VAL A 113 6.58 1.39 -17.71
N LEU A 114 5.91 0.63 -16.86
CA LEU A 114 5.97 -0.83 -16.89
C LEU A 114 5.38 -1.40 -18.18
N VAL A 115 4.31 -0.80 -18.70
CA VAL A 115 3.76 -1.19 -20.00
C VAL A 115 4.77 -0.95 -21.12
N GLN A 116 5.49 0.17 -21.09
CA GLN A 116 6.52 0.47 -22.08
C GLN A 116 7.70 -0.48 -22.00
N MET A 117 8.13 -0.85 -20.78
CA MET A 117 9.30 -1.70 -20.58
C MET A 117 9.02 -3.17 -20.88
N PHE A 118 7.88 -3.69 -20.45
CA PHE A 118 7.57 -5.13 -20.50
C PHE A 118 6.48 -5.48 -21.51
N GLY A 119 5.71 -4.49 -22.00
CA GLY A 119 4.71 -4.67 -23.04
C GLY A 119 3.65 -5.71 -22.69
N PRO A 120 3.40 -6.70 -23.60
CA PRO A 120 2.33 -7.69 -23.39
C PRO A 120 2.46 -8.50 -22.11
N LYS A 121 3.69 -8.75 -21.64
CA LYS A 121 3.95 -9.48 -20.40
C LYS A 121 3.35 -8.76 -19.18
N TYR A 122 3.51 -7.45 -19.10
CA TYR A 122 2.93 -6.67 -18.03
C TYR A 122 1.41 -6.55 -18.17
N VAL A 123 0.91 -6.37 -19.38
CA VAL A 123 -0.54 -6.29 -19.63
C VAL A 123 -1.23 -7.59 -19.19
N GLU A 124 -0.63 -8.75 -19.46
CA GLU A 124 -1.14 -10.04 -19.01
C GLU A 124 -1.17 -10.13 -17.48
N TYR A 125 -0.08 -9.72 -16.82
CA TYR A 125 0.01 -9.69 -15.36
C TYR A 125 -1.05 -8.74 -14.77
N LYS A 126 -1.20 -7.54 -15.32
CA LYS A 126 -2.16 -6.53 -14.90
C LYS A 126 -3.61 -7.04 -14.97
N ALA A 127 -3.92 -7.89 -15.95
CA ALA A 127 -5.24 -8.49 -16.10
C ALA A 127 -5.55 -9.53 -15.02
N LYS A 128 -4.52 -10.18 -14.46
CA LYS A 128 -4.67 -11.25 -13.46
C LYS A 128 -4.62 -10.77 -12.02
N VAL A 129 -3.89 -9.69 -11.73
CA VAL A 129 -3.62 -9.23 -10.37
C VAL A 129 -4.11 -7.80 -10.19
N ARG A 130 -4.81 -7.56 -9.10
CA ARG A 130 -5.38 -6.24 -8.81
C ARG A 130 -4.29 -5.24 -8.41
N ARG A 131 -4.59 -3.94 -8.62
CA ARG A 131 -3.70 -2.85 -8.23
C ARG A 131 -3.46 -2.81 -6.72
N TRP A 132 -4.51 -2.98 -5.92
CA TRP A 132 -4.46 -2.97 -4.46
C TRP A 132 -4.67 -4.38 -3.90
N LEU A 133 -5.88 -4.77 -3.66
CA LEU A 133 -6.21 -6.11 -3.15
C LEU A 133 -7.39 -6.73 -3.87
#